data_c59a346c29644b00e883233113b05784
#
_entry.id   c59a346c29644b00e883233113b05784
#
_cell.length_a   1.000
_cell.length_b   1.000
_cell.length_c   1.000
_cell.angle_alpha   90.00
_cell.angle_beta   90.00
_cell.angle_gamma   90.00
#
_symmetry.space_group_name_H-M   'P 1'
#
loop_
_entity.id
_entity.type
_entity.pdbx_description
1 polymer ?
#
loop_
_entity_poly.entity_id
_entity_poly.type
_entity_poly.pdbx_seq_one_letter_code
_entity_poly.pdbx_strand_id
1 'polypeptide(L)'
;GTGNSHPVSEVRLLSPVTPSKIVAIGLNYRSHLGDKPGPKVPEPFLKASTTVVGNGDNIVIPKAAIDEGVKIQPEAELALVIGKECKGATESNALDYVFAYTCGNDVSASDWQNNELQCTRAKSSDTFGPIGPWMTTDLDPTNIQVICRVNGEEKQNQNTSDLLHPVTRII
;
A
#
# COMPACT_ATOMS: atom_id res chain seq x y z
N GLY A 1 -11.30 19.11 -18.51
CA GLY A 1 -12.45 18.28 -18.15
C GLY A 1 -13.52 18.35 -19.24
N THR A 2 -14.40 17.35 -19.31
CA THR A 2 -15.51 17.28 -20.30
C THR A 2 -16.67 18.20 -19.95
N GLY A 3 -16.68 18.81 -18.75
CA GLY A 3 -17.80 19.59 -18.22
C GLY A 3 -18.98 18.76 -17.69
N ASN A 4 -18.91 17.42 -17.81
CA ASN A 4 -19.93 16.54 -17.26
C ASN A 4 -19.68 16.29 -15.76
N SER A 5 -20.75 16.23 -14.98
CA SER A 5 -20.72 15.84 -13.57
C SER A 5 -21.71 14.70 -13.34
N HIS A 6 -21.36 13.77 -12.46
CA HIS A 6 -22.22 12.65 -12.05
C HIS A 6 -22.22 12.56 -10.53
N PRO A 7 -23.35 12.25 -9.90
CA PRO A 7 -23.36 11.93 -8.48
C PRO A 7 -22.45 10.74 -8.18
N VAL A 8 -21.72 10.79 -7.06
CA VAL A 8 -20.83 9.68 -6.66
C VAL A 8 -21.60 8.37 -6.46
N SER A 9 -22.89 8.45 -6.07
CA SER A 9 -23.77 7.30 -5.93
C SER A 9 -24.14 6.59 -7.24
N GLU A 10 -23.93 7.24 -8.39
CA GLU A 10 -24.27 6.73 -9.72
C GLU A 10 -23.05 6.23 -10.49
N VAL A 11 -21.87 6.32 -9.92
CA VAL A 11 -20.61 5.93 -10.56
C VAL A 11 -19.88 4.87 -9.72
N ARG A 12 -19.09 4.04 -10.40
CA ARG A 12 -18.10 3.19 -9.76
C ARG A 12 -16.73 3.86 -9.87
N LEU A 13 -16.09 4.11 -8.75
CA LEU A 13 -14.72 4.62 -8.73
C LEU A 13 -13.76 3.47 -9.02
N LEU A 14 -13.05 3.55 -10.11
CA LEU A 14 -11.94 2.64 -10.40
C LEU A 14 -10.72 3.04 -9.59
N SER A 15 -9.70 2.16 -9.56
CA SER A 15 -8.38 2.57 -9.05
C SER A 15 -7.92 3.83 -9.78
N PRO A 16 -7.43 4.86 -9.07
CA PRO A 16 -7.00 6.11 -9.70
C PRO A 16 -5.72 5.96 -10.52
N VAL A 17 -5.06 4.81 -10.46
CA VAL A 17 -3.83 4.51 -11.19
C VAL A 17 -3.85 3.06 -11.68
N THR A 18 -3.21 2.83 -12.85
CA THR A 18 -2.94 1.49 -13.38
C THR A 18 -1.43 1.29 -13.38
N PRO A 19 -0.84 0.80 -12.28
CA PRO A 19 0.60 0.70 -12.15
C PRO A 19 1.16 -0.46 -12.96
N SER A 20 2.34 -0.28 -13.56
CA SER A 20 3.09 -1.37 -14.18
C SER A 20 3.74 -2.30 -13.15
N LYS A 21 4.02 -1.78 -11.96
CA LYS A 21 4.57 -2.48 -10.81
C LYS A 21 4.17 -1.77 -9.51
N ILE A 22 4.13 -2.52 -8.42
CA ILE A 22 3.95 -2.01 -7.09
C ILE A 22 5.15 -2.47 -6.27
N VAL A 23 5.89 -1.53 -5.68
CA VAL A 23 6.98 -1.80 -4.76
C VAL A 23 6.49 -1.44 -3.37
N ALA A 24 6.35 -2.43 -2.52
CA ALA A 24 6.00 -2.24 -1.11
C ALA A 24 7.25 -2.35 -0.24
N ILE A 25 7.22 -1.75 0.95
CA ILE A 25 8.36 -1.71 1.87
C ILE A 25 7.96 -2.41 3.17
N GLY A 26 8.59 -3.53 3.46
CA GLY A 26 8.37 -4.28 4.69
C GLY A 26 9.06 -3.65 5.90
N LEU A 27 8.51 -3.90 7.10
CA LEU A 27 9.14 -3.60 8.41
C LEU A 27 9.58 -2.14 8.59
N ASN A 28 8.82 -1.20 8.02
CA ASN A 28 9.22 0.21 7.97
C ASN A 28 8.60 1.10 9.05
N TYR A 29 7.84 0.57 10.00
CA TYR A 29 7.36 1.31 11.19
C TYR A 29 8.09 0.84 12.44
N ARG A 30 8.68 1.79 13.21
CA ARG A 30 9.44 1.49 14.44
C ARG A 30 8.58 0.77 15.47
N SER A 31 7.33 1.21 15.63
CA SER A 31 6.36 0.61 16.54
C SER A 31 6.04 -0.87 16.24
N HIS A 32 6.18 -1.30 14.99
CA HIS A 32 5.98 -2.71 14.60
C HIS A 32 7.18 -3.62 14.93
N LEU A 33 8.36 -3.03 15.13
CA LEU A 33 9.57 -3.80 15.40
C LEU A 33 9.65 -4.30 16.84
N GLY A 34 8.97 -3.61 17.78
CA GLY A 34 9.14 -3.86 19.21
C GLY A 34 10.62 -3.69 19.59
N ASP A 35 11.19 -4.66 20.30
CA ASP A 35 12.60 -4.66 20.71
C ASP A 35 13.55 -5.20 19.63
N LYS A 36 13.06 -5.57 18.46
CA LYS A 36 13.90 -6.09 17.38
C LYS A 36 14.63 -4.96 16.65
N PRO A 37 15.89 -5.14 16.26
CA PRO A 37 16.55 -4.18 15.40
C PRO A 37 15.84 -4.12 14.05
N GLY A 38 15.55 -2.91 13.58
CA GLY A 38 14.99 -2.71 12.25
C GLY A 38 15.99 -2.97 11.14
N PRO A 39 15.54 -3.13 9.89
CA PRO A 39 16.41 -3.29 8.75
C PRO A 39 17.29 -2.04 8.56
N LYS A 40 18.57 -2.25 8.21
CA LYS A 40 19.53 -1.15 7.98
C LYS A 40 19.26 -0.37 6.71
N VAL A 41 18.55 -0.98 5.76
CA VAL A 41 18.13 -0.41 4.48
C VAL A 41 16.65 -0.76 4.27
N PRO A 42 15.90 0.00 3.46
CA PRO A 42 14.54 -0.38 3.10
C PRO A 42 14.47 -1.81 2.56
N GLU A 43 13.45 -2.57 2.97
CA GLU A 43 13.23 -3.96 2.55
C GLU A 43 12.11 -4.03 1.50
N PRO A 44 12.42 -3.84 0.20
CA PRO A 44 11.41 -3.81 -0.84
C PRO A 44 10.96 -5.22 -1.24
N PHE A 45 9.68 -5.35 -1.56
CA PHE A 45 9.12 -6.49 -2.25
C PHE A 45 8.13 -6.04 -3.33
N LEU A 46 7.89 -6.90 -4.31
CA LEU A 46 6.97 -6.61 -5.40
C LEU A 46 5.59 -7.21 -5.12
N LYS A 47 4.56 -6.40 -5.38
CA LYS A 47 3.19 -6.89 -5.55
C LYS A 47 2.86 -6.90 -7.04
N ALA A 48 2.16 -7.94 -7.48
CA ALA A 48 1.69 -8.01 -8.86
C ALA A 48 0.68 -6.91 -9.18
N SER A 49 0.71 -6.38 -10.40
CA SER A 49 -0.28 -5.38 -10.83
C SER A 49 -1.72 -5.91 -10.86
N THR A 50 -1.90 -7.25 -10.93
CA THR A 50 -3.21 -7.91 -10.85
C THR A 50 -3.86 -7.81 -9.47
N THR A 51 -3.11 -7.39 -8.44
CA THR A 51 -3.68 -7.16 -7.10
C THR A 51 -4.56 -5.92 -7.05
N VAL A 52 -4.41 -4.99 -8.00
CA VAL A 52 -5.04 -3.66 -7.94
C VAL A 52 -6.54 -3.75 -8.17
N VAL A 53 -7.28 -3.21 -7.23
CA VAL A 53 -8.73 -2.99 -7.31
C VAL A 53 -9.06 -1.59 -6.82
N GLY A 54 -10.21 -1.07 -7.23
CA GLY A 54 -10.68 0.27 -6.87
C GLY A 54 -11.51 0.29 -5.59
N ASN A 55 -11.98 1.50 -5.26
CA ASN A 55 -12.83 1.71 -4.10
C ASN A 55 -14.17 1.00 -4.24
N GLY A 56 -14.56 0.21 -3.24
CA GLY A 56 -15.80 -0.56 -3.23
C GLY A 56 -15.72 -1.91 -3.95
N ASP A 57 -14.59 -2.24 -4.56
CA ASP A 57 -14.34 -3.57 -5.10
C ASP A 57 -14.08 -4.59 -3.99
N ASN A 58 -14.40 -5.85 -4.25
CA ASN A 58 -14.19 -6.92 -3.29
C ASN A 58 -12.72 -7.37 -3.26
N ILE A 59 -12.21 -7.61 -2.06
CA ILE A 59 -11.00 -8.39 -1.84
C ILE A 59 -11.43 -9.85 -1.86
N VAL A 60 -10.98 -10.61 -2.87
CA VAL A 60 -11.35 -12.02 -3.07
C VAL A 60 -10.29 -12.91 -2.44
N ILE A 61 -10.65 -13.62 -1.38
CA ILE A 61 -9.74 -14.56 -0.71
C ILE A 61 -9.58 -15.81 -1.59
N PRO A 62 -8.35 -16.18 -1.96
CA PRO A 62 -8.11 -17.37 -2.76
C PRO A 62 -8.67 -18.64 -2.10
N LYS A 63 -9.26 -19.53 -2.91
CA LYS A 63 -9.79 -20.79 -2.38
C LYS A 63 -8.74 -21.59 -1.59
N ALA A 64 -7.49 -21.60 -2.04
CA ALA A 64 -6.40 -22.26 -1.33
C ALA A 64 -6.19 -21.70 0.08
N ALA A 65 -6.30 -20.36 0.25
CA ALA A 65 -6.17 -19.74 1.56
C ALA A 65 -7.33 -20.12 2.50
N ILE A 66 -8.55 -20.26 1.93
CA ILE A 66 -9.73 -20.74 2.68
C ILE A 66 -9.54 -22.19 3.11
N ASP A 67 -9.14 -23.05 2.18
CA ASP A 67 -8.97 -24.50 2.43
C ASP A 67 -7.85 -24.77 3.45
N GLU A 68 -6.79 -23.96 3.43
CA GLU A 68 -5.66 -24.05 4.37
C GLU A 68 -5.93 -23.32 5.71
N GLY A 69 -7.05 -22.58 5.83
CA GLY A 69 -7.37 -21.78 7.04
C GLY A 69 -6.41 -20.61 7.28
N VAL A 70 -5.85 -20.03 6.21
CA VAL A 70 -4.85 -18.97 6.26
C VAL A 70 -5.45 -17.67 6.79
N LYS A 71 -4.76 -17.05 7.73
CA LYS A 71 -5.15 -15.75 8.28
C LYS A 71 -4.89 -14.62 7.26
N ILE A 72 -5.95 -13.91 6.89
CA ILE A 72 -5.88 -12.74 6.01
C ILE A 72 -5.97 -11.46 6.87
N GLN A 73 -5.06 -10.52 6.62
CA GLN A 73 -4.97 -9.27 7.35
C GLN A 73 -4.95 -8.07 6.40
N PRO A 74 -5.64 -6.97 6.72
CA PRO A 74 -5.43 -5.70 6.05
C PRO A 74 -4.17 -5.02 6.59
N GLU A 75 -3.48 -4.27 5.74
CA GLU A 75 -2.37 -3.40 6.09
C GLU A 75 -2.58 -2.06 5.38
N ALA A 76 -3.15 -1.07 6.10
CA ALA A 76 -3.35 0.26 5.52
C ALA A 76 -2.01 0.98 5.36
N GLU A 77 -1.81 1.57 4.18
CA GLU A 77 -0.54 2.15 3.76
C GLU A 77 -0.72 3.53 3.12
N LEU A 78 0.28 4.39 3.30
CA LEU A 78 0.47 5.55 2.43
C LEU A 78 1.08 5.05 1.12
N ALA A 79 0.34 5.15 0.01
CA ALA A 79 0.83 4.81 -1.31
C ALA A 79 1.29 6.07 -2.06
N LEU A 80 2.49 6.00 -2.65
CA LEU A 80 3.06 7.04 -3.49
C LEU A 80 2.94 6.64 -4.96
N VAL A 81 2.50 7.56 -5.79
CA VAL A 81 2.45 7.38 -7.25
C VAL A 81 3.66 8.07 -7.86
N ILE A 82 4.57 7.32 -8.45
CA ILE A 82 5.74 7.84 -9.15
C ILE A 82 5.29 8.31 -10.53
N GLY A 83 5.50 9.60 -10.82
CA GLY A 83 4.98 10.26 -12.02
C GLY A 83 5.94 10.37 -13.20
N LYS A 84 7.21 10.07 -12.99
CA LYS A 84 8.24 10.11 -14.04
C LYS A 84 9.31 9.05 -13.77
N GLU A 85 10.06 8.70 -14.80
CA GLU A 85 11.18 7.76 -14.67
C GLU A 85 12.14 8.22 -13.56
N CYS A 86 12.39 7.31 -12.59
CA CYS A 86 13.24 7.57 -11.45
C CYS A 86 14.42 6.59 -11.44
N LYS A 87 15.63 7.13 -11.59
CA LYS A 87 16.88 6.38 -11.48
C LYS A 87 17.96 7.28 -10.88
N GLY A 88 18.60 6.80 -9.82
CA GLY A 88 19.66 7.56 -9.15
C GLY A 88 19.15 8.80 -8.43
N ALA A 89 17.93 8.77 -7.89
CA ALA A 89 17.43 9.79 -6.99
C ALA A 89 18.31 9.88 -5.73
N THR A 90 18.32 11.05 -5.14
CA THR A 90 18.95 11.31 -3.84
C THR A 90 17.86 11.74 -2.86
N GLU A 91 18.10 11.64 -1.55
CA GLU A 91 17.11 12.07 -0.56
C GLU A 91 16.68 13.54 -0.75
N SER A 92 17.53 14.39 -1.32
CA SER A 92 17.24 15.80 -1.57
C SER A 92 16.30 16.07 -2.75
N ASN A 93 16.18 15.13 -3.71
CA ASN A 93 15.34 15.29 -4.90
C ASN A 93 14.30 14.17 -5.09
N ALA A 94 14.23 13.22 -4.17
CA ALA A 94 13.35 12.06 -4.27
C ALA A 94 11.87 12.45 -4.46
N LEU A 95 11.40 13.46 -3.73
CA LEU A 95 10.00 13.90 -3.82
C LEU A 95 9.65 14.54 -5.17
N ASP A 96 10.63 14.99 -5.96
CA ASP A 96 10.40 15.51 -7.32
C ASP A 96 9.89 14.45 -8.29
N TYR A 97 10.02 13.18 -7.93
CA TYR A 97 9.54 12.03 -8.72
C TYR A 97 8.12 11.61 -8.34
N VAL A 98 7.62 12.05 -7.20
CA VAL A 98 6.27 11.73 -6.73
C VAL A 98 5.25 12.61 -7.45
N PHE A 99 4.30 11.98 -8.11
CA PHE A 99 3.17 12.67 -8.75
C PHE A 99 2.05 12.93 -7.74
N ALA A 100 1.72 11.95 -6.93
CA ALA A 100 0.59 12.02 -6.00
C ALA A 100 0.70 10.96 -4.88
N TYR A 101 -0.19 11.10 -3.91
CA TYR A 101 -0.35 10.19 -2.79
C TYR A 101 -1.78 9.66 -2.77
N THR A 102 -1.96 8.45 -2.25
CA THR A 102 -3.28 7.84 -2.06
C THR A 102 -3.24 6.81 -0.94
N CYS A 103 -4.38 6.27 -0.57
CA CYS A 103 -4.43 5.13 0.34
C CYS A 103 -4.16 3.84 -0.43
N GLY A 104 -3.41 2.94 0.19
CA GLY A 104 -3.23 1.56 -0.23
C GLY A 104 -3.64 0.59 0.86
N ASN A 105 -3.92 -0.64 0.48
CA ASN A 105 -4.10 -1.74 1.41
C ASN A 105 -3.25 -2.91 0.95
N ASP A 106 -2.16 -3.18 1.68
CA ASP A 106 -1.27 -4.32 1.44
C ASP A 106 -1.85 -5.58 2.09
N VAL A 107 -2.95 -6.08 1.52
CA VAL A 107 -3.61 -7.28 2.04
C VAL A 107 -2.65 -8.46 2.05
N SER A 108 -2.60 -9.16 3.17
CA SER A 108 -1.58 -10.16 3.49
C SER A 108 -2.18 -11.47 3.96
N ALA A 109 -1.74 -12.58 3.35
CA ALA A 109 -1.96 -13.92 3.85
C ALA A 109 -0.82 -14.28 4.82
N SER A 110 -1.00 -13.95 6.11
CA SER A 110 0.10 -13.91 7.10
C SER A 110 0.79 -15.25 7.30
N ASP A 111 0.04 -16.36 7.26
CA ASP A 111 0.64 -17.68 7.47
C ASP A 111 1.53 -18.06 6.28
N TRP A 112 1.14 -17.70 5.05
CA TRP A 112 1.98 -17.88 3.88
C TRP A 112 3.22 -16.99 3.95
N GLN A 113 3.06 -15.71 4.34
CA GLN A 113 4.17 -14.77 4.50
C GLN A 113 5.23 -15.29 5.47
N ASN A 114 4.81 -15.89 6.59
CA ASN A 114 5.70 -16.37 7.64
C ASN A 114 6.41 -17.69 7.29
N ASN A 115 5.84 -18.49 6.37
CA ASN A 115 6.31 -19.83 6.07
C ASN A 115 6.94 -19.98 4.67
N GLU A 116 6.90 -18.94 3.85
CA GLU A 116 7.42 -18.98 2.48
C GLU A 116 8.68 -18.13 2.34
N LEU A 117 9.55 -18.57 1.42
CA LEU A 117 10.81 -17.87 1.15
C LEU A 117 10.60 -16.49 0.54
N GLN A 118 9.52 -16.31 -0.22
CA GLN A 118 9.15 -15.06 -0.87
C GLN A 118 7.68 -14.74 -0.63
N CYS A 119 7.36 -13.44 -0.50
CA CYS A 119 6.02 -12.98 -0.18
C CYS A 119 5.04 -12.98 -1.38
N THR A 120 5.41 -13.55 -2.52
CA THR A 120 4.60 -13.41 -3.76
C THR A 120 3.18 -13.93 -3.59
N ARG A 121 2.99 -15.16 -3.12
CA ARG A 121 1.66 -15.73 -2.90
C ARG A 121 0.91 -14.98 -1.80
N ALA A 122 1.61 -14.65 -0.72
CA ALA A 122 1.04 -13.99 0.45
C ALA A 122 0.54 -12.56 0.15
N LYS A 123 1.23 -11.84 -0.72
CA LYS A 123 1.05 -10.41 -0.97
C LYS A 123 0.52 -10.08 -2.38
N SER A 124 0.59 -11.04 -3.32
CA SER A 124 0.26 -10.82 -4.74
C SER A 124 -0.89 -11.66 -5.25
N SER A 125 -1.72 -12.24 -4.37
CA SER A 125 -3.00 -12.80 -4.78
C SER A 125 -3.87 -11.72 -5.42
N ASP A 126 -4.63 -12.05 -6.45
CA ASP A 126 -5.51 -11.10 -7.13
C ASP A 126 -6.39 -10.35 -6.14
N THR A 127 -6.59 -9.07 -6.35
CA THR A 127 -7.34 -8.15 -5.49
C THR A 127 -6.71 -7.79 -4.14
N PHE A 128 -5.52 -8.26 -3.81
CA PHE A 128 -4.85 -8.00 -2.53
C PHE A 128 -4.17 -6.62 -2.46
N GLY A 129 -4.44 -5.72 -3.39
CA GLY A 129 -3.86 -4.37 -3.44
C GLY A 129 -4.88 -3.27 -3.77
N PRO A 130 -5.94 -3.08 -2.98
CA PRO A 130 -6.84 -1.95 -3.16
C PRO A 130 -6.07 -0.62 -3.11
N ILE A 131 -6.31 0.27 -4.08
CA ILE A 131 -5.70 1.59 -4.19
C ILE A 131 -6.78 2.64 -4.47
N GLY A 132 -6.76 3.74 -3.75
CA GLY A 132 -7.68 4.85 -3.94
C GLY A 132 -8.31 5.36 -2.64
N PRO A 133 -9.48 6.04 -2.72
CA PRO A 133 -10.37 6.20 -3.90
C PRO A 133 -9.91 7.28 -4.89
N TRP A 134 -9.08 8.24 -4.47
CA TRP A 134 -8.54 9.33 -5.28
C TRP A 134 -7.09 9.60 -4.92
N MET A 135 -6.44 10.45 -5.67
CA MET A 135 -5.07 10.91 -5.41
C MET A 135 -5.08 12.37 -4.94
N THR A 136 -4.10 12.73 -4.12
CA THR A 136 -3.79 14.12 -3.77
C THR A 136 -2.34 14.45 -4.13
N THR A 137 -2.11 15.65 -4.64
CA THR A 137 -0.76 16.13 -5.04
C THR A 137 -0.15 17.06 -4.00
N ASP A 138 -0.98 17.60 -3.10
CA ASP A 138 -0.54 18.55 -2.05
C ASP A 138 -0.60 17.85 -0.70
N LEU A 139 0.46 17.12 -0.36
CA LEU A 139 0.58 16.34 0.86
C LEU A 139 2.02 16.33 1.37
N ASP A 140 2.22 16.64 2.65
CA ASP A 140 3.47 16.37 3.34
C ASP A 140 3.49 14.91 3.83
N PRO A 141 4.31 14.02 3.23
CA PRO A 141 4.33 12.61 3.60
C PRO A 141 4.98 12.32 4.95
N THR A 142 5.54 13.31 5.64
CA THR A 142 6.32 13.11 6.87
C THR A 142 5.47 13.00 8.13
N ASN A 143 4.19 13.43 8.07
CA ASN A 143 3.29 13.44 9.22
C ASN A 143 1.84 13.15 8.82
N ILE A 144 1.60 11.95 8.32
CA ILE A 144 0.28 11.48 7.88
C ILE A 144 -0.21 10.39 8.80
N GLN A 145 -1.43 10.57 9.32
CA GLN A 145 -2.12 9.53 10.07
C GLN A 145 -2.72 8.49 9.11
N VAL A 146 -2.35 7.22 9.28
CA VAL A 146 -2.83 6.08 8.50
C VAL A 146 -3.65 5.18 9.42
N ILE A 147 -4.93 4.99 9.11
CA ILE A 147 -5.86 4.24 9.96
C ILE A 147 -6.54 3.15 9.13
N CYS A 148 -6.60 1.93 9.67
CA CYS A 148 -7.41 0.83 9.15
C CYS A 148 -8.56 0.51 10.10
N ARG A 149 -9.77 0.42 9.54
CA ARG A 149 -10.94 -0.08 10.28
C ARG A 149 -11.58 -1.23 9.53
N VAL A 150 -11.94 -2.28 10.29
CA VAL A 150 -12.67 -3.43 9.76
C VAL A 150 -13.98 -3.54 10.54
N ASN A 151 -15.11 -3.44 9.84
CA ASN A 151 -16.45 -3.43 10.45
C ASN A 151 -16.61 -2.33 11.53
N GLY A 152 -15.98 -1.17 11.32
CA GLY A 152 -15.99 -0.03 12.25
C GLY A 152 -14.98 -0.12 13.38
N GLU A 153 -14.36 -1.28 13.62
CA GLU A 153 -13.32 -1.46 14.63
C GLU A 153 -11.95 -1.06 14.08
N GLU A 154 -11.22 -0.23 14.84
CA GLU A 154 -9.87 0.18 14.48
C GLU A 154 -8.88 -0.98 14.67
N LYS A 155 -8.21 -1.37 13.58
CA LYS A 155 -7.23 -2.46 13.55
C LYS A 155 -5.81 -1.97 13.40
N GLN A 156 -5.63 -0.75 12.87
CA GLN A 156 -4.33 -0.11 12.69
C GLN A 156 -4.51 1.39 12.85
N ASN A 157 -3.55 2.02 13.51
CA ASN A 157 -3.50 3.47 13.69
C ASN A 157 -2.04 3.88 13.85
N GLN A 158 -1.43 4.34 12.75
CA GLN A 158 -0.01 4.67 12.68
C GLN A 158 0.18 6.04 12.03
N ASN A 159 1.32 6.65 12.28
CA ASN A 159 1.68 7.93 11.68
C ASN A 159 3.00 7.77 10.91
N THR A 160 3.11 8.39 9.73
CA THR A 160 4.32 8.31 8.89
C THR A 160 5.55 8.92 9.54
N SER A 161 5.41 9.72 10.59
CA SER A 161 6.54 10.17 11.43
C SER A 161 7.23 9.03 12.18
N ASP A 162 6.58 7.85 12.31
CA ASP A 162 7.14 6.63 12.89
C ASP A 162 7.95 5.78 11.90
N LEU A 163 8.01 6.17 10.62
CA LEU A 163 8.77 5.44 9.61
C LEU A 163 10.24 5.31 10.01
N LEU A 164 10.78 4.08 9.89
CA LEU A 164 12.19 3.80 10.10
C LEU A 164 13.04 4.44 9.00
N HIS A 165 12.63 4.25 7.75
CA HIS A 165 13.20 4.89 6.57
C HIS A 165 12.19 5.88 6.00
N PRO A 166 12.51 7.18 5.95
CA PRO A 166 11.60 8.17 5.42
C PRO A 166 11.35 7.96 3.91
N VAL A 167 10.24 8.53 3.42
CA VAL A 167 9.83 8.42 2.01
C VAL A 167 10.97 8.78 1.04
N THR A 168 11.75 9.81 1.35
CA THR A 168 12.89 10.27 0.54
C THR A 168 14.00 9.22 0.40
N ARG A 169 14.14 8.33 1.37
CA ARG A 169 15.13 7.24 1.34
C ARG A 169 14.60 5.98 0.67
N ILE A 170 13.27 5.83 0.61
CA ILE A 170 12.62 4.68 -0.04
C ILE A 170 12.68 4.82 -1.57
N ILE A 171 12.55 6.04 -2.08
CA ILE A 171 12.64 6.38 -3.50
C ILE A 171 14.09 6.37 -3.97
#